data_6283213e5b8e03fdf57a15bbfdb58e5a
#
_entry.id   6283213e5b8e03fdf57a15bbfdb58e5a
#
_cell.length_a   1.000
_cell.length_b   1.000
_cell.length_c   1.000
_cell.angle_alpha   90.00
_cell.angle_beta   90.00
_cell.angle_gamma   90.00
#
_symmetry.space_group_name_H-M   'P 1'
#
loop_
_entity.id
_entity.type
_entity.pdbx_description
1 polymer ?
#
loop_
_entity_poly.entity_id
_entity_poly.type
_entity_poly.pdbx_seq_one_letter_code
_entity_poly.pdbx_strand_id
1 'polypeptide(L)'
;EILLGKLSVNEGMFYENVIAQMLVAAGHKLYFYTRYNQEKHRNDMEIDFILSNHSKLRYKIFPIEVKSNDKYSIRSLTRFNESFRQRIGGSYVIHPKNLSVKEGVVYLPAYMTFCL
;
A
#
# COMPACT_ATOMS: atom_id res chain seq x y z
N GLU A 1 -28.70 -4.46 6.53
CA GLU A 1 -28.50 -3.26 7.34
C GLU A 1 -27.34 -3.36 8.31
N ILE A 2 -27.25 -4.46 9.05
CA ILE A 2 -26.08 -4.72 9.88
C ILE A 2 -24.83 -4.77 8.99
N LEU A 3 -24.95 -5.37 7.85
CA LEU A 3 -23.86 -5.45 6.88
C LEU A 3 -23.47 -4.07 6.35
N LEU A 4 -24.45 -3.24 6.02
CA LEU A 4 -24.20 -1.87 5.57
C LEU A 4 -23.56 -1.03 6.67
N GLY A 5 -24.03 -1.16 7.91
CA GLY A 5 -23.43 -0.48 9.05
C GLY A 5 -21.98 -0.88 9.26
N LYS A 6 -21.67 -2.17 9.14
CA LYS A 6 -20.30 -2.66 9.24
C LYS A 6 -19.43 -2.15 8.09
N LEU A 7 -19.95 -2.10 6.89
CA LEU A 7 -19.23 -1.59 5.74
C LEU A 7 -18.89 -0.11 5.91
N SER A 8 -19.82 0.70 6.40
CA SER A 8 -19.56 2.12 6.61
C SER A 8 -18.54 2.36 7.72
N VAL A 9 -18.55 1.56 8.79
CA VAL A 9 -17.58 1.66 9.88
C VAL A 9 -16.21 1.18 9.44
N ASN A 10 -16.14 0.17 8.54
CA ASN A 10 -14.90 -0.44 8.08
C ASN A 10 -14.59 -0.10 6.63
N GLU A 11 -14.92 1.12 6.20
CA GLU A 11 -14.71 1.57 4.83
C GLU A 11 -13.25 1.40 4.37
N GLY A 12 -12.31 1.75 5.23
CA GLY A 12 -10.89 1.60 4.92
C GLY A 12 -10.50 0.15 4.67
N MET A 13 -10.99 -0.77 5.50
CA MET A 13 -10.72 -2.21 5.32
C MET A 13 -11.37 -2.75 4.05
N PHE A 14 -12.58 -2.30 3.76
CA PHE A 14 -13.29 -2.72 2.55
C PHE A 14 -12.51 -2.28 1.30
N TYR A 15 -12.08 -1.03 1.27
CA TYR A 15 -11.31 -0.47 0.18
C TYR A 15 -10.00 -1.23 -0.03
N GLU A 16 -9.31 -1.50 1.07
CA GLU A 16 -8.06 -2.26 1.07
C GLU A 16 -8.26 -3.68 0.53
N ASN A 17 -9.36 -4.35 0.93
CA ASN A 17 -9.67 -5.69 0.44
C ASN A 17 -9.97 -5.71 -1.06
N VAL A 18 -10.66 -4.70 -1.57
CA VAL A 18 -10.93 -4.58 -3.00
C VAL A 18 -9.61 -4.45 -3.77
N ILE A 19 -8.70 -3.61 -3.29
CA ILE A 19 -7.39 -3.43 -3.91
C ILE A 19 -6.59 -4.74 -3.86
N ALA A 20 -6.62 -5.44 -2.74
CA ALA A 20 -5.96 -6.75 -2.62
C ALA A 20 -6.45 -7.74 -3.66
N GLN A 21 -7.77 -7.81 -3.85
CA GLN A 21 -8.36 -8.70 -4.86
C GLN A 21 -7.94 -8.31 -6.28
N MET A 22 -7.89 -7.02 -6.57
CA MET A 22 -7.44 -6.53 -7.87
C MET A 22 -5.99 -6.91 -8.14
N LEU A 23 -5.11 -6.78 -7.16
CA LEU A 23 -3.71 -7.15 -7.29
C LEU A 23 -3.54 -8.66 -7.50
N VAL A 24 -4.27 -9.46 -6.75
CA VAL A 24 -4.23 -10.93 -6.92
C VAL A 24 -4.76 -11.33 -8.31
N ALA A 25 -5.85 -10.70 -8.76
CA ALA A 25 -6.40 -10.95 -10.09
C ALA A 25 -5.42 -10.57 -11.20
N ALA A 26 -4.57 -9.59 -10.96
CA ALA A 26 -3.52 -9.18 -11.91
C ALA A 26 -2.29 -10.10 -11.86
N GLY A 27 -2.30 -11.14 -11.02
CA GLY A 27 -1.24 -12.13 -10.95
C GLY A 27 -0.17 -11.87 -9.89
N HIS A 28 -0.38 -10.91 -9.02
CA HIS A 28 0.59 -10.60 -7.98
C HIS A 28 0.43 -11.48 -6.75
N LYS A 29 1.56 -11.82 -6.15
CA LYS A 29 1.59 -12.42 -4.83
C LYS A 29 1.76 -11.32 -3.81
N LEU A 30 0.88 -11.27 -2.82
CA LEU A 30 0.85 -10.18 -1.86
C LEU A 30 1.67 -10.51 -0.61
N TYR A 31 2.43 -9.53 -0.18
CA TYR A 31 3.11 -9.52 1.12
C TYR A 31 2.72 -8.24 1.84
N PHE A 32 2.85 -8.23 3.15
CA PHE A 32 2.66 -7.01 3.94
C PHE A 32 3.75 -6.91 4.98
N TYR A 33 3.89 -5.72 5.57
CA TYR A 33 4.98 -5.42 6.49
C TYR A 33 4.46 -4.59 7.66
N THR A 34 4.80 -5.05 8.86
CA THR A 34 4.54 -4.29 10.07
C THR A 34 5.79 -4.31 10.94
N ARG A 35 6.03 -3.22 11.65
CA ARG A 35 7.10 -3.16 12.65
C ARG A 35 6.47 -2.72 13.97
N TYR A 36 6.51 -3.62 14.96
CA TYR A 36 5.96 -3.37 16.28
C TYR A 36 6.98 -2.67 17.16
N ASN A 37 6.52 -1.63 17.87
CA ASN A 37 7.33 -0.91 18.84
C ASN A 37 6.88 -1.32 20.25
N GLN A 38 7.75 -2.03 20.96
CA GLN A 38 7.43 -2.55 22.28
C GLN A 38 7.24 -1.45 23.34
N GLU A 39 7.99 -0.36 23.23
CA GLU A 39 7.88 0.76 24.17
C GLU A 39 6.54 1.46 24.06
N LYS A 40 6.04 1.63 22.84
CA LYS A 40 4.77 2.30 22.55
C LYS A 40 3.58 1.35 22.50
N HIS A 41 3.81 0.04 22.61
CA HIS A 41 2.78 -1.00 22.49
C HIS A 41 1.91 -0.87 21.25
N ARG A 42 2.53 -0.52 20.12
CA ARG A 42 1.83 -0.37 18.84
C ARG A 42 2.80 -0.57 17.68
N ASN A 43 2.25 -0.77 16.50
CA ASN A 43 3.04 -0.74 15.28
C ASN A 43 3.46 0.69 14.97
N ASP A 44 4.74 0.92 14.73
CA ASP A 44 5.25 2.23 14.33
C ASP A 44 5.50 2.32 12.81
N MET A 45 5.30 1.23 12.10
CA MET A 45 5.38 1.20 10.64
C MET A 45 4.49 0.08 10.11
N GLU A 46 3.59 0.42 9.18
CA GLU A 46 2.73 -0.54 8.50
C GLU A 46 2.69 -0.22 7.02
N ILE A 47 2.89 -1.25 6.19
CA ILE A 47 2.75 -1.16 4.73
C ILE A 47 1.67 -2.14 4.33
N ASP A 48 0.65 -1.65 3.62
CA ASP A 48 -0.52 -2.45 3.27
C ASP A 48 -0.16 -3.63 2.38
N PHE A 49 0.62 -3.38 1.31
CA PHE A 49 1.02 -4.45 0.41
C PHE A 49 2.45 -4.22 -0.09
N ILE A 50 3.15 -5.31 -0.33
CA ILE A 50 4.46 -5.29 -0.98
C ILE A 50 4.39 -6.25 -2.16
N LEU A 51 4.71 -5.73 -3.34
CA LEU A 51 4.91 -6.56 -4.51
C LEU A 51 6.41 -6.80 -4.69
N SER A 52 6.75 -7.97 -5.19
CA SER A 52 8.15 -8.29 -5.47
C SER A 52 8.34 -8.63 -6.93
N ASN A 53 9.48 -8.27 -7.46
CA ASN A 53 9.89 -8.62 -8.80
C ASN A 53 11.16 -9.46 -8.72
N HIS A 54 11.08 -10.70 -9.20
CA HIS A 54 12.20 -11.63 -9.26
C HIS A 54 12.90 -11.55 -10.63
N SER A 55 13.58 -10.44 -10.88
CA SER A 55 14.43 -10.43 -12.06
C SER A 55 15.72 -11.21 -11.76
N LYS A 56 16.33 -11.81 -12.80
CA LYS A 56 17.51 -12.67 -12.64
C LYS A 56 18.70 -11.98 -12.00
N LEU A 57 18.74 -10.65 -11.99
CA LEU A 57 19.89 -9.88 -11.55
C LEU A 57 19.66 -9.06 -10.28
N ARG A 58 18.41 -8.72 -9.94
CA ARG A 58 18.09 -7.90 -8.78
C ARG A 58 16.72 -8.22 -8.21
N TYR A 59 16.69 -8.42 -6.93
CA TYR A 59 15.44 -8.54 -6.20
C TYR A 59 14.99 -7.13 -5.80
N LYS A 60 13.83 -6.71 -6.30
CA LYS A 60 13.25 -5.41 -5.98
C LYS A 60 11.88 -5.58 -5.35
N ILE A 61 11.58 -4.70 -4.42
CA ILE A 61 10.27 -4.66 -3.75
C ILE A 61 9.57 -3.34 -4.09
N PHE A 62 8.24 -3.38 -4.07
CA PHE A 62 7.39 -2.25 -4.46
C PHE A 62 6.32 -2.10 -3.38
N PRO A 63 6.54 -1.22 -2.38
CA PRO A 63 5.53 -1.01 -1.34
C PRO A 63 4.33 -0.25 -1.88
N ILE A 64 3.14 -0.62 -1.43
CA ILE A 64 1.87 -0.01 -1.82
C ILE A 64 1.10 0.35 -0.55
N GLU A 65 0.75 1.62 -0.42
CA GLU A 65 -0.17 2.11 0.61
C GLU A 65 -1.53 2.38 0.00
N VAL A 66 -2.58 1.97 0.69
CA VAL A 66 -3.96 2.19 0.25
C VAL A 66 -4.61 3.20 1.18
N LYS A 67 -5.11 4.29 0.61
CA LYS A 67 -5.78 5.37 1.34
C LYS A 67 -7.17 5.57 0.78
N SER A 68 -8.17 5.55 1.64
CA SER A 68 -9.58 5.71 1.23
C SER A 68 -10.08 7.14 1.34
N ASN A 69 -9.31 8.03 1.98
CA ASN A 69 -9.68 9.43 2.21
C ASN A 69 -8.74 10.37 1.48
N ASP A 70 -9.20 11.61 1.25
CA ASP A 70 -8.41 12.68 0.63
C ASP A 70 -7.24 13.13 1.50
N LYS A 71 -7.44 13.11 2.81
CA LYS A 71 -6.46 13.59 3.79
C LYS A 71 -5.82 12.38 4.45
N TYR A 72 -4.52 12.24 4.24
CA TYR A 72 -3.77 11.10 4.78
C TYR A 72 -2.30 11.46 4.94
N SER A 73 -1.61 10.61 5.68
CA SER A 73 -0.16 10.67 5.85
C SER A 73 0.49 9.47 5.19
N ILE A 74 1.64 9.66 4.56
CA ILE A 74 2.45 8.56 4.01
C ILE A 74 3.70 8.32 4.85
N ARG A 75 3.60 8.58 6.14
CA ARG A 75 4.74 8.48 7.06
C ARG A 75 5.36 7.08 7.07
N SER A 76 4.53 6.04 7.14
CA SER A 76 5.01 4.66 7.12
C SER A 76 5.73 4.34 5.82
N LEU A 77 5.17 4.77 4.69
CA LEU A 77 5.80 4.56 3.39
C LEU A 77 7.15 5.25 3.29
N THR A 78 7.23 6.49 3.75
CA THR A 78 8.49 7.25 3.75
C THR A 78 9.53 6.56 4.59
N ARG A 79 9.18 6.11 5.79
CA ARG A 79 10.09 5.38 6.67
C ARG A 79 10.53 4.05 6.08
N PHE A 80 9.60 3.34 5.45
CA PHE A 80 9.92 2.07 4.79
C PHE A 80 10.92 2.28 3.65
N ASN A 81 10.69 3.30 2.84
CA ASN A 81 11.60 3.62 1.73
C ASN A 81 13.00 3.98 2.22
N GLU A 82 13.11 4.70 3.32
CA GLU A 82 14.40 5.02 3.92
C GLU A 82 15.11 3.77 4.43
N SER A 83 14.38 2.87 5.09
CA SER A 83 14.93 1.66 5.68
C SER A 83 15.41 0.66 4.63
N PHE A 84 14.74 0.60 3.47
CA PHE A 84 15.03 -0.38 2.43
C PHE A 84 15.43 0.25 1.10
N ARG A 85 16.05 1.42 1.16
CA ARG A 85 16.37 2.26 -0.02
C ARG A 85 16.94 1.48 -1.19
N GLN A 86 17.88 0.57 -0.94
CA GLN A 86 18.58 -0.14 -2.00
C GLN A 86 17.72 -1.22 -2.67
N ARG A 87 16.61 -1.61 -2.04
CA ARG A 87 15.74 -2.66 -2.53
C ARG A 87 14.45 -2.15 -3.15
N ILE A 88 14.18 -0.86 -3.00
CA ILE A 88 12.94 -0.26 -3.51
C ILE A 88 13.04 -0.06 -5.01
N GLY A 89 12.13 -0.69 -5.76
CA GLY A 89 12.01 -0.48 -7.20
C GLY A 89 11.07 0.64 -7.56
N GLY A 90 10.10 0.92 -6.70
CA GLY A 90 9.13 1.99 -6.85
C GLY A 90 8.18 1.97 -5.67
N SER A 91 7.53 3.08 -5.40
CA SER A 91 6.59 3.23 -4.29
C SER A 91 5.28 3.78 -4.79
N TYR A 92 4.18 3.24 -4.31
CA TYR A 92 2.85 3.56 -4.80
C TYR A 92 1.90 3.87 -3.65
N VAL A 93 1.05 4.86 -3.89
CA VAL A 93 -0.09 5.17 -3.01
C VAL A 93 -1.35 5.07 -3.87
N ILE A 94 -2.28 4.24 -3.46
CA ILE A 94 -3.59 4.15 -4.10
C ILE A 94 -4.54 5.02 -3.30
N HIS A 95 -5.12 6.02 -3.94
CA HIS A 95 -5.90 7.05 -3.28
C HIS A 95 -7.13 7.44 -4.14
N PRO A 96 -8.10 8.21 -3.57
CA PRO A 96 -9.29 8.60 -4.32
C PRO A 96 -9.11 9.83 -5.21
N LYS A 97 -7.87 10.19 -5.53
CA LYS A 97 -7.55 11.34 -6.39
C LYS A 97 -6.95 10.88 -7.71
N ASN A 98 -6.66 11.86 -8.57
CA ASN A 98 -6.07 11.58 -9.87
C ASN A 98 -4.63 11.09 -9.77
N LEU A 99 -4.16 10.51 -10.87
CA LEU A 99 -2.77 10.07 -11.01
C LEU A 99 -1.83 11.26 -10.84
N SER A 100 -0.82 11.07 -10.02
CA SER A 100 0.25 12.05 -9.84
C SER A 100 1.54 11.38 -9.41
N VAL A 101 2.66 12.08 -9.60
CA VAL A 101 3.98 11.63 -9.13
C VAL A 101 4.56 12.76 -8.29
N LYS A 102 5.00 12.42 -7.09
CA LYS A 102 5.55 13.41 -6.17
C LYS A 102 6.66 12.79 -5.34
N GLU A 103 7.84 13.38 -5.39
CA GLU A 103 9.01 12.92 -4.63
C GLU A 103 9.32 11.42 -4.83
N GLY A 104 9.18 10.94 -6.07
CA GLY A 104 9.46 9.55 -6.39
C GLY A 104 8.36 8.56 -6.04
N VAL A 105 7.25 9.02 -5.49
CA VAL A 105 6.09 8.19 -5.18
C VAL A 105 5.02 8.41 -6.23
N VAL A 106 4.47 7.32 -6.76
CA VAL A 106 3.39 7.36 -7.73
C VAL A 106 2.06 7.22 -7.00
N TYR A 107 1.19 8.19 -7.17
CA TYR A 107 -0.15 8.21 -6.58
C TYR A 107 -1.13 7.80 -7.66
N LEU A 108 -1.86 6.71 -7.42
CA LEU A 108 -2.77 6.11 -8.40
C LEU A 108 -4.21 6.14 -7.92
N PRO A 109 -5.18 6.49 -8.79
CA PRO A 109 -6.57 6.20 -8.46
C PRO A 109 -6.82 4.68 -8.44
N ALA A 110 -7.82 4.26 -7.67
CA ALA A 110 -8.08 2.82 -7.46
C ALA A 110 -8.26 2.05 -8.76
N TYR A 111 -8.93 2.64 -9.76
CA TYR A 111 -9.18 1.94 -11.02
C TYR A 111 -7.91 1.64 -11.82
N MET A 112 -6.79 2.29 -11.49
CA MET A 112 -5.51 2.04 -12.14
C MET A 112 -4.68 0.94 -11.44
N THR A 113 -5.21 0.29 -10.41
CA THR A 113 -4.50 -0.77 -9.69
C THR A 113 -4.04 -1.88 -10.62
N PHE A 114 -4.82 -2.20 -11.65
CA PHE A 114 -4.46 -3.23 -12.63
C PHE A 114 -3.23 -2.86 -13.48
N CYS A 115 -2.78 -1.61 -13.42
CA CYS A 115 -1.56 -1.19 -14.10
C CYS A 115 -0.28 -1.60 -13.36
N LEU A 116 -0.41 -2.05 -12.14
CA LEU A 116 0.74 -2.45 -11.29
C LEU A 116 1.26 -3.85 -11.59
#